data_1240502186eb55e056fcef90fc2d66f6
#
_entry.id   1240502186eb55e056fcef90fc2d66f6
#
_cell.length_a   1.000
_cell.length_b   1.000
_cell.length_c   1.000
_cell.angle_alpha   90.00
_cell.angle_beta   90.00
_cell.angle_gamma   90.00
#
_symmetry.space_group_name_H-M   'P 1'
#
loop_
_entity.id
_entity.type
_entity.pdbx_description
1 polymer ?
#
loop_
_entity_poly.entity_id
_entity_poly.type
_entity_poly.pdbx_seq_one_letter_code
_entity_poly.pdbx_strand_id
1 'polypeptide(L)'
;MQRWTVQDRYGNTIYFTEERWQHILASRPELEPHFDLFLDTLRTGERQQNSLIANEYRYIKRYPELLPDNNVLVVVVIFKK
;
A
#
# COMPACT_ATOMS: atom_id res chain seq x y z
N MET A 1 -10.30 -5.02 17.14
CA MET A 1 -9.45 -5.10 15.96
C MET A 1 -9.15 -3.69 15.48
N GLN A 2 -7.89 -3.39 15.26
CA GLN A 2 -7.49 -2.07 14.82
C GLN A 2 -7.74 -1.89 13.33
N ARG A 3 -8.17 -0.68 12.97
CA ARG A 3 -8.39 -0.31 11.58
C ARG A 3 -7.67 0.99 11.28
N TRP A 4 -7.27 1.13 10.03
CA TRP A 4 -6.68 2.37 9.54
C TRP A 4 -7.45 2.86 8.34
N THR A 5 -7.54 4.17 8.23
CA THR A 5 -8.18 4.84 7.09
C THR A 5 -7.16 5.80 6.50
N VAL A 6 -6.92 5.70 5.20
CA VAL A 6 -5.98 6.57 4.50
C VAL A 6 -6.69 7.17 3.31
N GLN A 7 -6.50 8.46 3.09
CA GLN A 7 -7.03 9.13 1.91
C GLN A 7 -5.89 9.31 0.92
N ASP A 8 -6.08 8.83 -0.32
CA ASP A 8 -5.05 8.96 -1.33
C ASP A 8 -5.08 10.35 -1.98
N ARG A 9 -4.11 10.62 -2.86
CA ARG A 9 -4.02 11.91 -3.53
C ARG A 9 -5.08 12.11 -4.61
N TYR A 10 -5.84 11.06 -4.91
CA TYR A 10 -6.88 11.09 -5.96
C TYR A 10 -8.28 11.22 -5.38
N GLY A 11 -8.41 11.41 -4.07
CA GLY A 11 -9.70 11.60 -3.41
C GLY A 11 -10.39 10.33 -2.98
N ASN A 12 -9.70 9.20 -2.98
CA ASN A 12 -10.27 7.92 -2.55
C ASN A 12 -9.92 7.63 -1.10
N THR A 13 -10.85 7.00 -0.39
CA THR A 13 -10.62 6.56 0.98
C THR A 13 -10.30 5.07 0.97
N ILE A 14 -9.17 4.72 1.59
CA ILE A 14 -8.68 3.35 1.64
C ILE A 14 -8.77 2.85 3.07
N TYR A 15 -9.41 1.70 3.26
CA TYR A 15 -9.53 1.06 4.57
C TYR A 15 -8.70 -0.20 4.61
N PHE A 16 -8.05 -0.46 5.73
CA PHE A 16 -7.45 -1.75 5.95
C PHE A 16 -7.38 -2.05 7.45
N THR A 17 -7.24 -3.32 7.78
CA THR A 17 -7.25 -3.80 9.14
C THR A 17 -5.86 -4.28 9.55
N GLU A 18 -5.65 -4.42 10.86
CA GLU A 18 -4.42 -5.02 11.38
C GLU A 18 -4.22 -6.43 10.82
N GLU A 19 -5.30 -7.19 10.67
CA GLU A 19 -5.22 -8.53 10.09
C GLU A 19 -4.63 -8.50 8.68
N ARG A 20 -5.04 -7.53 7.86
CA ARG A 20 -4.51 -7.37 6.52
C ARG A 20 -3.04 -6.97 6.55
N TRP A 21 -2.66 -6.11 7.47
CA TRP A 21 -1.27 -5.71 7.65
C TRP A 21 -0.41 -6.91 8.04
N GLN A 22 -0.90 -7.75 8.97
CA GLN A 22 -0.18 -8.96 9.37
C GLN A 22 -0.04 -9.93 8.20
N HIS A 23 -1.05 -9.99 7.32
CA HIS A 23 -0.99 -10.81 6.12
C HIS A 23 0.12 -10.34 5.18
N ILE A 24 0.26 -9.04 5.02
CA ILE A 24 1.33 -8.45 4.22
C ILE A 24 2.69 -8.77 4.83
N LEU A 25 2.83 -8.67 6.15
CA LEU A 25 4.08 -8.97 6.85
C LEU A 25 4.46 -10.44 6.76
N ALA A 26 3.49 -11.33 6.65
CA ALA A 26 3.78 -12.76 6.48
C ALA A 26 4.53 -13.02 5.18
N SER A 27 4.21 -12.26 4.12
CA SER A 27 4.89 -12.35 2.83
C SER A 27 6.10 -11.45 2.73
N ARG A 28 6.10 -10.34 3.44
CA ARG A 28 7.14 -9.32 3.38
C ARG A 28 7.53 -8.86 4.78
N PRO A 29 8.23 -9.71 5.56
CA PRO A 29 8.58 -9.36 6.95
C PRO A 29 9.50 -8.14 7.06
N GLU A 30 10.24 -7.82 6.01
CA GLU A 30 11.11 -6.65 5.99
C GLU A 30 10.37 -5.33 6.07
N LEU A 31 9.05 -5.34 5.86
CA LEU A 31 8.24 -4.13 5.93
C LEU A 31 7.81 -3.78 7.35
N GLU A 32 8.03 -4.65 8.32
CA GLU A 32 7.59 -4.41 9.69
C GLU A 32 8.01 -3.03 10.23
N PRO A 33 9.29 -2.61 10.12
CA PRO A 33 9.69 -1.30 10.62
C PRO A 33 9.27 -0.13 9.70
N HIS A 34 8.60 -0.42 8.59
CA HIS A 34 8.27 0.57 7.56
C HIS A 34 6.77 0.79 7.38
N PHE A 35 6.01 0.63 8.46
CA PHE A 35 4.57 0.85 8.40
C PHE A 35 4.23 2.28 7.95
N ASP A 36 5.02 3.25 8.38
CA ASP A 36 4.86 4.64 7.97
C ASP A 36 5.03 4.82 6.47
N LEU A 37 5.97 4.10 5.86
CA LEU A 37 6.19 4.14 4.41
C LEU A 37 5.04 3.47 3.66
N PHE A 38 4.47 2.42 4.24
CA PHE A 38 3.30 1.76 3.68
C PHE A 38 2.12 2.74 3.62
N LEU A 39 1.86 3.46 4.70
CA LEU A 39 0.80 4.46 4.73
C LEU A 39 1.08 5.61 3.76
N ASP A 40 2.33 6.05 3.69
CA ASP A 40 2.72 7.12 2.80
C ASP A 40 2.56 6.74 1.33
N THR A 41 2.85 5.48 0.99
CA THR A 41 2.64 4.97 -0.37
C THR A 41 1.17 5.05 -0.76
N LEU A 42 0.27 4.69 0.14
CA LEU A 42 -1.17 4.79 -0.13
C LEU A 42 -1.62 6.24 -0.24
N ARG A 43 -1.02 7.13 0.54
CA ARG A 43 -1.42 8.53 0.58
C ARG A 43 -0.90 9.34 -0.61
N THR A 44 0.34 9.13 -1.00
CA THR A 44 1.02 9.99 -1.99
C THR A 44 1.57 9.25 -3.19
N GLY A 45 1.51 7.92 -3.23
CA GLY A 45 2.03 7.13 -4.35
C GLY A 45 1.24 7.32 -5.63
N GLU A 46 1.88 7.01 -6.74
CA GLU A 46 1.19 7.00 -8.04
C GLU A 46 0.31 5.77 -8.13
N ARG A 47 -0.85 5.93 -8.77
CA ARG A 47 -1.82 4.86 -8.90
C ARG A 47 -1.88 4.35 -10.33
N GLN A 48 -1.84 3.02 -10.48
CA GLN A 48 -2.02 2.37 -11.76
C GLN A 48 -3.17 1.37 -11.65
N GLN A 49 -4.12 1.47 -12.56
CA GLN A 49 -5.24 0.54 -12.61
C GLN A 49 -4.80 -0.75 -13.28
N ASN A 50 -5.26 -1.89 -12.74
CA ASN A 50 -5.06 -3.17 -13.38
C ASN A 50 -5.88 -3.22 -14.68
N SER A 51 -5.25 -3.62 -15.79
CA SER A 51 -5.93 -3.66 -17.08
C SER A 51 -6.98 -4.75 -17.19
N LEU A 52 -6.89 -5.78 -16.33
CA LEU A 52 -7.81 -6.91 -16.37
C LEU A 52 -8.86 -6.87 -15.27
N ILE A 53 -8.57 -6.18 -14.16
CA ILE A 53 -9.46 -6.09 -13.00
C ILE A 53 -9.72 -4.62 -12.73
N ALA A 54 -10.93 -4.16 -13.06
CA ALA A 54 -11.25 -2.74 -13.08
C ALA A 54 -11.15 -2.04 -11.71
N ASN A 55 -11.38 -2.78 -10.63
CA ASN A 55 -11.36 -2.20 -9.28
C ASN A 55 -10.07 -2.47 -8.53
N GLU A 56 -9.04 -2.98 -9.21
CA GLU A 56 -7.74 -3.21 -8.60
C GLU A 56 -6.75 -2.15 -9.04
N TYR A 57 -6.06 -1.57 -8.07
CA TYR A 57 -5.07 -0.52 -8.32
C TYR A 57 -3.79 -0.83 -7.59
N ARG A 58 -2.67 -0.41 -8.15
CA ARG A 58 -1.37 -0.47 -7.51
C ARG A 58 -0.96 0.94 -7.14
N TYR A 59 -0.55 1.13 -5.89
CA TYR A 59 0.04 2.37 -5.42
C TYR A 59 1.54 2.18 -5.36
N ILE A 60 2.28 3.01 -6.07
CA ILE A 60 3.71 2.84 -6.26
C ILE A 60 4.44 4.09 -5.82
N LYS A 61 5.47 3.92 -5.00
CA LYS A 61 6.32 5.03 -4.59
C LYS A 61 7.74 4.55 -4.37
N ARG A 62 8.71 5.41 -4.74
CA ARG A 62 10.11 5.11 -4.58
C ARG A 62 10.62 5.64 -3.26
N TYR A 63 11.37 4.79 -2.55
CA TYR A 63 12.02 5.15 -1.29
C TYR A 63 13.48 4.72 -1.37
N PRO A 64 14.37 5.64 -1.77
CA PRO A 64 15.80 5.31 -2.01
C PRO A 64 16.48 4.69 -0.80
N GLU A 65 15.95 4.92 0.40
CA GLU A 65 16.53 4.45 1.65
C GLU A 65 15.97 3.12 2.14
N LEU A 66 14.99 2.56 1.43
CA LEU A 66 14.27 1.40 1.91
C LEU A 66 15.15 0.15 1.96
N LEU A 67 15.74 -0.22 0.84
CA LEU A 67 16.62 -1.38 0.72
C LEU A 67 17.63 -1.11 -0.39
N PRO A 68 18.86 -1.65 -0.29
CA PRO A 68 19.88 -1.42 -1.32
C PRO A 68 19.44 -1.81 -2.72
N ASP A 69 18.71 -2.94 -2.84
CA ASP A 69 18.37 -3.52 -4.14
C ASP A 69 16.93 -3.31 -4.56
N ASN A 70 16.09 -2.80 -3.65
CA ASN A 70 14.68 -2.63 -3.93
C ASN A 70 14.14 -1.42 -3.18
N ASN A 71 14.13 -0.30 -3.85
CA ASN A 71 13.73 0.97 -3.27
C ASN A 71 12.34 1.42 -3.70
N VAL A 72 11.54 0.53 -4.27
CA VAL A 72 10.17 0.82 -4.71
C VAL A 72 9.20 0.01 -3.88
N LEU A 73 8.22 0.68 -3.30
CA LEU A 73 7.15 0.01 -2.58
C LEU A 73 5.89 0.01 -3.44
N VAL A 74 5.32 -1.17 -3.63
CA VAL A 74 4.09 -1.36 -4.40
C VAL A 74 3.04 -1.95 -3.49
N VAL A 75 1.89 -1.28 -3.40
CA VAL A 75 0.76 -1.74 -2.59
C VAL A 75 -0.44 -1.96 -3.50
N VAL A 76 -0.99 -3.17 -3.47
CA VAL A 76 -2.17 -3.51 -4.27
C VAL A 76 -3.42 -3.30 -3.44
N VAL A 77 -4.35 -2.53 -3.98
CA VAL A 77 -5.61 -2.22 -3.32
C VAL A 77 -6.77 -2.61 -4.22
N ILE A 78 -7.76 -3.28 -3.64
CA ILE A 78 -8.99 -3.63 -4.35
C ILE A 78 -10.12 -2.81 -3.75
N PHE A 79 -10.75 -1.98 -4.57
CA PHE A 79 -11.88 -1.18 -4.13
C PHE A 79 -13.17 -1.97 -4.29
N LYS A 80 -13.91 -2.10 -3.21
CA LYS A 80 -15.22 -2.75 -3.21
C LYS A 80 -16.30 -1.69 -3.35
N LYS A 81 -17.27 -2.00 -4.17
CA LYS A 81 -18.45 -1.16 -4.29
C LYS A 81 -19.46 -1.46 -3.19
#